data_298ad7e1e85c3da731042c248dcc9c15
#
_entry.id   298ad7e1e85c3da731042c248dcc9c15
#
_cell.length_a   1.000
_cell.length_b   1.000
_cell.length_c   1.000
_cell.angle_alpha   90.00
_cell.angle_beta   90.00
_cell.angle_gamma   90.00
#
_symmetry.space_group_name_H-M   'P 1'
#
loop_
_entity.id
_entity.type
_entity.pdbx_description
1 polymer ?
#
loop_
_entity_poly.entity_id
_entity_poly.type
_entity_poly.pdbx_seq_one_letter_code
_entity_poly.pdbx_strand_id
1 'polypeptide(L)'
;MSNSIAVASGKGGVGKTTVSVNLALTLSQMGSKVSLMDADLGLANAHILLGINPKKTIRDVLKNGMLVEDVIETGPQGLKFISGGNGLIDILNIEKNSKYQLIRSLDPIKKYTDTLIVDIPAGASENSMTFASAVDRLVIVLVGEPTSFMDAYTFIKTAKLDY
;
A
#
# COMPACT_ATOMS: atom_id res chain seq x y z
N MET A 1 -10.63 16.67 1.14
CA MET A 1 -9.74 15.87 0.26
C MET A 1 -9.10 14.82 1.13
N SER A 2 -9.18 13.55 0.77
CA SER A 2 -8.44 12.51 1.48
C SER A 2 -6.95 12.67 1.19
N ASN A 3 -6.10 12.61 2.23
CA ASN A 3 -4.65 12.56 2.06
C ASN A 3 -4.23 11.12 1.74
N SER A 4 -3.31 10.93 0.81
CA SER A 4 -2.74 9.62 0.50
C SER A 4 -1.24 9.60 0.80
N ILE A 5 -0.79 8.53 1.47
CA ILE A 5 0.59 8.37 1.90
C ILE A 5 1.06 6.98 1.48
N ALA A 6 2.09 6.88 0.66
CA ALA A 6 2.78 5.62 0.45
C ALA A 6 3.92 5.47 1.44
N VAL A 7 4.05 4.28 2.01
CA VAL A 7 5.19 3.89 2.84
C VAL A 7 6.05 2.94 2.02
N ALA A 8 7.29 3.34 1.78
CA ALA A 8 8.23 2.67 0.91
C ALA A 8 9.54 2.35 1.61
N SER A 9 10.32 1.47 1.04
CA SER A 9 11.70 1.21 1.44
C SER A 9 12.50 0.73 0.25
N GLY A 10 13.77 1.10 0.18
CA GLY A 10 14.66 0.60 -0.86
C GLY A 10 15.04 -0.87 -0.66
N LYS A 11 14.93 -1.40 0.57
CA LYS A 11 15.32 -2.76 0.96
C LYS A 11 14.20 -3.44 1.75
N GLY A 12 14.06 -4.76 1.60
CA GLY A 12 13.19 -5.57 2.43
C GLY A 12 13.69 -5.71 3.88
N GLY A 13 12.79 -5.98 4.81
CA GLY A 13 13.12 -6.27 6.21
C GLY A 13 13.45 -5.06 7.10
N VAL A 14 13.32 -3.83 6.61
CA VAL A 14 13.60 -2.60 7.38
C VAL A 14 12.46 -2.16 8.31
N GLY A 15 11.36 -2.92 8.36
CA GLY A 15 10.21 -2.60 9.20
C GLY A 15 9.13 -1.72 8.52
N LYS A 16 9.16 -1.60 7.20
CA LYS A 16 8.20 -0.81 6.42
C LYS A 16 6.74 -1.11 6.80
N THR A 17 6.30 -2.36 6.70
CA THR A 17 4.93 -2.78 7.04
C THR A 17 4.59 -2.51 8.51
N THR A 18 5.55 -2.69 9.44
CA THR A 18 5.37 -2.33 10.84
C THR A 18 5.10 -0.84 11.01
N VAL A 19 5.84 0.02 10.30
CA VAL A 19 5.61 1.47 10.30
C VAL A 19 4.23 1.78 9.71
N SER A 20 3.87 1.20 8.57
CA SER A 20 2.58 1.40 7.90
C SER A 20 1.40 1.07 8.81
N VAL A 21 1.43 -0.11 9.44
CA VAL A 21 0.38 -0.58 10.35
C VAL A 21 0.26 0.31 11.59
N ASN A 22 1.38 0.61 12.25
CA ASN A 22 1.36 1.44 13.45
C ASN A 22 0.95 2.89 13.16
N LEU A 23 1.37 3.45 12.04
CA LEU A 23 0.93 4.78 11.60
C LEU A 23 -0.59 4.79 11.39
N ALA A 24 -1.13 3.77 10.70
CA ALA A 24 -2.55 3.65 10.45
C ALA A 24 -3.37 3.52 11.75
N LEU A 25 -2.93 2.66 12.66
CA LEU A 25 -3.58 2.47 13.96
C LEU A 25 -3.52 3.73 14.81
N THR A 26 -2.37 4.42 14.86
CA THR A 26 -2.21 5.66 15.63
C THR A 26 -3.14 6.75 15.12
N LEU A 27 -3.21 6.96 13.80
CA LEU A 27 -4.12 7.95 13.22
C LEU A 27 -5.59 7.59 13.48
N SER A 28 -5.95 6.29 13.44
CA SER A 28 -7.30 5.83 13.79
C SER A 28 -7.61 6.10 15.27
N GLN A 29 -6.65 5.86 16.19
CA GLN A 29 -6.78 6.20 17.62
C GLN A 29 -7.00 7.69 17.87
N MET A 30 -6.38 8.53 17.02
CA MET A 30 -6.56 9.98 17.07
C MET A 30 -7.89 10.46 16.47
N GLY A 31 -8.76 9.54 16.05
CA GLY A 31 -10.09 9.84 15.53
C GLY A 31 -10.19 10.07 14.03
N SER A 32 -9.10 9.89 13.27
CA SER A 32 -9.13 9.96 11.81
C SER A 32 -9.76 8.70 11.19
N LYS A 33 -10.49 8.85 10.10
CA LYS A 33 -10.94 7.73 9.29
C LYS A 33 -9.80 7.28 8.38
N VAL A 34 -9.19 6.15 8.71
CA VAL A 34 -8.01 5.64 8.01
C VAL A 34 -8.32 4.38 7.24
N SER A 35 -7.80 4.31 6.01
CA SER A 35 -7.69 3.05 5.25
C SER A 35 -6.23 2.69 5.06
N LEU A 36 -5.88 1.43 5.30
CA LEU A 36 -4.57 0.86 5.01
C LEU A 36 -4.72 -0.16 3.89
N MET A 37 -3.98 0.05 2.81
CA MET A 37 -3.84 -0.91 1.72
C MET A 37 -2.47 -1.57 1.77
N ASP A 38 -2.46 -2.89 1.83
CA ASP A 38 -1.24 -3.67 1.63
C ASP A 38 -1.09 -3.92 0.13
N ALA A 39 -0.19 -3.18 -0.50
CA ALA A 39 0.08 -3.27 -1.93
C ALA A 39 1.24 -4.23 -2.27
N ASP A 40 1.76 -4.97 -1.28
CA ASP A 40 2.68 -6.08 -1.55
C ASP A 40 1.89 -7.29 -2.08
N LEU A 41 1.71 -7.30 -3.39
CA LEU A 41 0.85 -8.25 -4.11
C LEU A 41 1.44 -9.66 -4.18
N GLY A 42 2.66 -9.85 -3.68
CA GLY A 42 3.34 -11.16 -3.61
C GLY A 42 3.38 -11.75 -2.21
N LEU A 43 3.60 -10.93 -1.21
CA LEU A 43 3.83 -11.32 0.19
C LEU A 43 3.11 -10.38 1.17
N ALA A 44 1.81 -10.16 0.96
CA ALA A 44 1.00 -9.32 1.83
C ALA A 44 1.04 -9.84 3.28
N ASN A 45 1.56 -9.04 4.21
CA ASN A 45 1.79 -9.41 5.61
C ASN A 45 1.11 -8.47 6.62
N ALA A 46 0.58 -7.33 6.20
CA ALA A 46 -0.02 -6.36 7.10
C ALA A 46 -1.23 -6.94 7.86
N HIS A 47 -2.00 -7.84 7.23
CA HIS A 47 -3.13 -8.52 7.85
C HIS A 47 -2.72 -9.35 9.07
N ILE A 48 -1.52 -9.94 9.07
CA ILE A 48 -0.98 -10.72 10.20
C ILE A 48 -0.76 -9.80 11.39
N LEU A 49 -0.13 -8.63 11.17
CA LEU A 49 0.11 -7.64 12.22
C LEU A 49 -1.19 -7.05 12.78
N LEU A 50 -2.23 -6.98 11.96
CA LEU A 50 -3.56 -6.51 12.37
C LEU A 50 -4.40 -7.59 13.05
N GLY A 51 -3.99 -8.85 13.01
CA GLY A 51 -4.76 -9.97 13.54
C GLY A 51 -6.06 -10.25 12.78
N ILE A 52 -6.12 -9.93 11.50
CA ILE A 52 -7.29 -10.14 10.62
C ILE A 52 -7.00 -11.17 9.55
N ASN A 53 -8.05 -11.83 9.07
CA ASN A 53 -7.96 -12.83 8.01
C ASN A 53 -8.86 -12.41 6.83
N PRO A 54 -8.36 -11.62 5.88
CA PRO A 54 -9.14 -11.12 4.76
C PRO A 54 -9.68 -12.27 3.91
N LYS A 55 -10.99 -12.27 3.68
CA LYS A 55 -11.64 -13.26 2.82
C LYS A 55 -11.58 -12.89 1.34
N LYS A 56 -11.53 -11.60 1.08
CA LYS A 56 -11.49 -11.01 -0.26
C LYS A 56 -10.31 -10.04 -0.34
N THR A 57 -9.79 -9.84 -1.53
CA THR A 57 -8.57 -9.08 -1.76
C THR A 57 -8.71 -8.20 -3.00
N ILE A 58 -7.76 -7.33 -3.24
CA ILE A 58 -7.67 -6.54 -4.48
C ILE A 58 -7.67 -7.43 -5.74
N ARG A 59 -7.20 -8.66 -5.62
CA ARG A 59 -7.28 -9.63 -6.72
C ARG A 59 -8.72 -9.87 -7.17
N ASP A 60 -9.68 -9.90 -6.24
CA ASP A 60 -11.09 -10.10 -6.55
C ASP A 60 -11.69 -8.90 -7.27
N VAL A 61 -11.23 -7.68 -6.93
CA VAL A 61 -11.58 -6.46 -7.68
C VAL A 61 -11.10 -6.56 -9.13
N LEU A 62 -9.83 -6.93 -9.34
CA LEU A 62 -9.20 -6.94 -10.67
C LEU A 62 -9.66 -8.11 -11.55
N LYS A 63 -9.84 -9.31 -10.98
CA LYS A 63 -10.22 -10.50 -11.75
C LYS A 63 -11.72 -10.71 -11.87
N ASN A 64 -12.44 -10.45 -10.80
CA ASN A 64 -13.85 -10.80 -10.67
C ASN A 64 -14.77 -9.60 -10.84
N GLY A 65 -14.20 -8.39 -11.07
CA GLY A 65 -14.96 -7.15 -11.24
C GLY A 65 -15.72 -6.72 -9.96
N MET A 66 -15.26 -7.16 -8.78
CA MET A 66 -15.86 -6.74 -7.51
C MET A 66 -15.62 -5.26 -7.26
N LEU A 67 -16.50 -4.62 -6.52
CA LEU A 67 -16.27 -3.26 -6.04
C LEU A 67 -15.21 -3.27 -4.93
N VAL A 68 -14.42 -2.20 -4.84
CA VAL A 68 -13.40 -2.09 -3.78
C VAL A 68 -14.01 -2.11 -2.39
N GLU A 69 -15.23 -1.61 -2.24
CA GLU A 69 -15.99 -1.62 -1.00
C GLU A 69 -16.29 -3.04 -0.49
N ASP A 70 -16.41 -4.00 -1.40
CA ASP A 70 -16.70 -5.41 -1.07
C ASP A 70 -15.48 -6.16 -0.53
N VAL A 71 -14.29 -5.61 -0.68
CA VAL A 71 -13.03 -6.20 -0.22
C VAL A 71 -12.43 -5.48 0.99
N ILE A 72 -13.11 -4.45 1.49
CA ILE A 72 -12.69 -3.73 2.70
C ILE A 72 -13.05 -4.55 3.93
N GLU A 73 -12.04 -4.88 4.73
CA GLU A 73 -12.21 -5.46 6.07
C GLU A 73 -12.10 -4.36 7.13
N THR A 74 -12.82 -4.53 8.23
CA THR A 74 -12.69 -3.63 9.38
C THR A 74 -11.76 -4.26 10.40
N GLY A 75 -10.62 -3.63 10.60
CA GLY A 75 -9.59 -4.02 11.57
C GLY A 75 -9.76 -3.32 12.93
N PRO A 76 -8.75 -3.43 13.80
CA PRO A 76 -8.73 -2.79 15.09
C PRO A 76 -9.01 -1.29 14.99
N GLN A 77 -9.71 -0.72 15.97
CA GLN A 77 -10.01 0.71 16.10
C GLN A 77 -10.76 1.32 14.91
N GLY A 78 -11.49 0.49 14.17
CA GLY A 78 -12.25 0.94 13.00
C GLY A 78 -11.41 1.19 11.76
N LEU A 79 -10.11 0.85 11.78
CA LEU A 79 -9.23 0.90 10.62
C LEU A 79 -9.84 0.09 9.46
N LYS A 80 -9.95 0.70 8.29
CA LYS A 80 -10.33 0.00 7.07
C LYS A 80 -9.09 -0.63 6.45
N PHE A 81 -9.14 -1.92 6.19
CA PHE A 81 -8.01 -2.66 5.62
C PHE A 81 -8.36 -3.26 4.27
N ILE A 82 -7.42 -3.16 3.33
CA ILE A 82 -7.51 -3.71 1.98
C ILE A 82 -6.28 -4.57 1.76
N SER A 83 -6.51 -5.88 1.61
CA SER A 83 -5.42 -6.81 1.31
C SER A 83 -5.11 -6.85 -0.18
N GLY A 84 -3.83 -6.80 -0.54
CA GLY A 84 -3.35 -7.03 -1.89
C GLY A 84 -3.63 -8.45 -2.38
N GLY A 85 -3.52 -9.43 -1.49
CA GLY A 85 -3.68 -10.84 -1.79
C GLY A 85 -2.42 -11.48 -2.38
N ASN A 86 -2.24 -12.77 -2.09
CA ASN A 86 -1.09 -13.53 -2.58
C ASN A 86 -1.25 -13.92 -4.08
N GLY A 87 -0.16 -13.88 -4.83
CA GLY A 87 -0.13 -14.36 -6.23
C GLY A 87 -0.70 -13.37 -7.27
N LEU A 88 -0.78 -12.08 -6.95
CA LEU A 88 -1.24 -11.04 -7.87
C LEU A 88 -0.15 -10.58 -8.85
N ILE A 89 1.10 -10.91 -8.60
CA ILE A 89 2.24 -10.51 -9.45
C ILE A 89 2.00 -10.91 -10.90
N ASP A 90 1.42 -12.11 -11.13
CA ASP A 90 1.14 -12.59 -12.48
C ASP A 90 0.10 -11.73 -13.22
N ILE A 91 -0.80 -11.06 -12.50
CA ILE A 91 -1.84 -10.22 -13.11
C ILE A 91 -1.30 -8.84 -13.47
N LEU A 92 -0.45 -8.27 -12.64
CA LEU A 92 0.12 -6.94 -12.85
C LEU A 92 1.22 -6.94 -13.91
N ASN A 93 1.88 -8.09 -14.14
CA ASN A 93 2.89 -8.22 -15.18
C ASN A 93 2.30 -8.34 -16.60
N ILE A 94 0.98 -8.60 -16.72
CA ILE A 94 0.34 -8.85 -18.01
C ILE A 94 -0.09 -7.56 -18.71
N GLU A 95 -0.48 -6.49 -17.98
CA GLU A 95 -0.96 -5.27 -18.63
C GLU A 95 -0.62 -4.00 -17.85
N LYS A 96 0.02 -3.03 -18.51
CA LYS A 96 0.22 -1.67 -17.95
C LYS A 96 -1.11 -1.01 -17.51
N ASN A 97 -2.20 -1.31 -18.19
CA ASN A 97 -3.54 -0.79 -17.88
C ASN A 97 -4.09 -1.29 -16.54
N SER A 98 -3.73 -2.48 -16.09
CA SER A 98 -4.25 -3.07 -14.84
C SER A 98 -3.80 -2.27 -13.60
N LYS A 99 -2.61 -1.66 -13.63
CA LYS A 99 -2.09 -0.82 -12.53
C LYS A 99 -2.90 0.46 -12.38
N TYR A 100 -3.18 1.13 -13.48
CA TYR A 100 -4.02 2.35 -13.49
C TYR A 100 -5.47 2.03 -13.10
N GLN A 101 -6.01 0.90 -13.55
CA GLN A 101 -7.34 0.44 -13.17
C GLN A 101 -7.40 0.18 -11.66
N LEU A 102 -6.37 -0.44 -11.08
CA LEU A 102 -6.27 -0.65 -9.64
C LEU A 102 -6.29 0.68 -8.88
N ILE A 103 -5.44 1.64 -9.25
CA ILE A 103 -5.41 2.95 -8.59
C ILE A 103 -6.77 3.64 -8.70
N ARG A 104 -7.40 3.63 -9.87
CA ARG A 104 -8.74 4.21 -10.05
C ARG A 104 -9.83 3.48 -9.27
N SER A 105 -9.72 2.16 -9.09
CA SER A 105 -10.66 1.39 -8.28
C SER A 105 -10.64 1.79 -6.81
N LEU A 106 -9.59 2.45 -6.35
CA LEU A 106 -9.47 2.98 -4.99
C LEU A 106 -10.16 4.34 -4.80
N ASP A 107 -10.56 5.03 -5.87
CA ASP A 107 -11.22 6.34 -5.76
C ASP A 107 -12.49 6.36 -4.88
N PRO A 108 -13.36 5.33 -4.89
CA PRO A 108 -14.51 5.29 -3.99
C PRO A 108 -14.15 5.30 -2.50
N ILE A 109 -12.96 4.83 -2.12
CA ILE A 109 -12.49 4.81 -0.73
C ILE A 109 -12.41 6.22 -0.15
N LYS A 110 -12.16 7.23 -0.98
CA LYS A 110 -12.11 8.64 -0.59
C LYS A 110 -13.39 9.14 0.09
N LYS A 111 -14.53 8.47 -0.13
CA LYS A 111 -15.79 8.80 0.54
C LYS A 111 -15.81 8.41 2.02
N TYR A 112 -15.02 7.42 2.39
CA TYR A 112 -15.02 6.79 3.71
C TYR A 112 -13.73 7.05 4.51
N THR A 113 -12.76 7.75 3.91
CA THR A 113 -11.38 7.82 4.41
C THR A 113 -10.88 9.25 4.37
N ASP A 114 -10.34 9.71 5.49
CA ASP A 114 -9.62 10.98 5.57
C ASP A 114 -8.15 10.79 5.13
N THR A 115 -7.57 9.63 5.45
CA THR A 115 -6.18 9.28 5.11
C THR A 115 -6.10 7.85 4.57
N LEU A 116 -5.58 7.68 3.35
CA LEU A 116 -5.22 6.39 2.78
C LEU A 116 -3.71 6.17 2.95
N ILE A 117 -3.35 5.08 3.62
CA ILE A 117 -1.96 4.63 3.71
C ILE A 117 -1.78 3.43 2.78
N VAL A 118 -0.75 3.46 1.95
CA VAL A 118 -0.41 2.37 1.02
C VAL A 118 0.95 1.81 1.40
N ASP A 119 0.97 0.57 1.87
CA ASP A 119 2.21 -0.16 2.14
C ASP A 119 2.70 -0.79 0.84
N ILE A 120 3.67 -0.15 0.17
CA ILE A 120 4.12 -0.57 -1.16
C ILE A 120 5.28 -1.58 -1.07
N PRO A 121 5.49 -2.44 -2.09
CA PRO A 121 6.60 -3.39 -2.09
C PRO A 121 7.95 -2.72 -1.90
N ALA A 122 8.91 -3.44 -1.28
CA ALA A 122 10.27 -2.96 -1.14
C ALA A 122 10.99 -2.90 -2.50
N GLY A 123 11.92 -1.96 -2.63
CA GLY A 123 12.71 -1.74 -3.84
C GLY A 123 12.02 -0.87 -4.89
N ALA A 124 12.83 -0.34 -5.81
CA ALA A 124 12.41 0.59 -6.87
C ALA A 124 11.89 -0.16 -8.11
N SER A 125 10.99 -1.12 -7.93
CA SER A 125 10.33 -1.81 -9.03
C SER A 125 9.30 -0.90 -9.72
N GLU A 126 8.93 -1.23 -10.96
CA GLU A 126 7.88 -0.51 -11.68
C GLU A 126 6.55 -0.49 -10.90
N ASN A 127 6.22 -1.57 -10.19
CA ASN A 127 5.03 -1.64 -9.34
C ASN A 127 5.13 -0.66 -8.17
N SER A 128 6.26 -0.63 -7.47
CA SER A 128 6.51 0.30 -6.35
C SER A 128 6.43 1.75 -6.81
N MET A 129 7.03 2.07 -7.96
CA MET A 129 7.01 3.41 -8.53
C MET A 129 5.60 3.84 -8.94
N THR A 130 4.81 2.94 -9.53
CA THR A 130 3.41 3.23 -9.91
C THR A 130 2.57 3.63 -8.70
N PHE A 131 2.70 2.93 -7.57
CA PHE A 131 2.01 3.32 -6.34
C PHE A 131 2.58 4.59 -5.73
N ALA A 132 3.91 4.76 -5.74
CA ALA A 132 4.57 5.94 -5.20
C ALA A 132 4.16 7.23 -5.93
N SER A 133 3.96 7.17 -7.26
CA SER A 133 3.54 8.31 -8.08
C SER A 133 2.04 8.66 -7.93
N ALA A 134 1.24 7.75 -7.41
CA ALA A 134 -0.21 7.92 -7.31
C ALA A 134 -0.69 8.53 -5.98
N VAL A 135 0.22 8.84 -5.07
CA VAL A 135 -0.07 9.36 -3.73
C VAL A 135 0.42 10.79 -3.54
N ASP A 136 -0.16 11.49 -2.54
CA ASP A 136 0.21 12.87 -2.23
C ASP A 136 1.55 12.98 -1.49
N ARG A 137 1.93 11.94 -0.73
CA ARG A 137 3.13 11.92 0.11
C ARG A 137 3.79 10.56 0.09
N LEU A 138 5.13 10.58 0.10
CA LEU A 138 5.97 9.40 0.19
C LEU A 138 6.77 9.41 1.48
N VAL A 139 6.65 8.35 2.27
CA VAL A 139 7.44 8.11 3.49
C VAL A 139 8.44 7.00 3.18
N ILE A 140 9.72 7.27 3.31
CA ILE A 140 10.79 6.28 3.10
C ILE A 140 11.29 5.76 4.43
N VAL A 141 11.17 4.45 4.64
CA VAL A 141 11.70 3.75 5.81
C VAL A 141 13.07 3.19 5.49
N LEU A 142 14.03 3.51 6.33
CA LEU A 142 15.40 3.02 6.24
C LEU A 142 15.96 2.68 7.63
N VAL A 143 17.00 1.88 7.69
CA VAL A 143 17.76 1.56 8.90
C VAL A 143 19.17 2.12 8.80
N GLY A 144 19.88 2.25 9.93
CA GLY A 144 21.20 2.86 10.04
C GLY A 144 22.35 2.04 9.40
N GLU A 145 22.12 1.46 8.23
CA GLU A 145 23.09 0.71 7.46
C GLU A 145 23.43 1.42 6.15
N PRO A 146 24.71 1.46 5.72
CA PRO A 146 25.11 2.12 4.47
C PRO A 146 24.31 1.67 3.25
N THR A 147 24.04 0.38 3.12
CA THR A 147 23.26 -0.18 2.02
C THR A 147 21.82 0.34 2.03
N SER A 148 21.21 0.45 3.21
CA SER A 148 19.84 0.97 3.34
C SER A 148 19.73 2.43 2.91
N PHE A 149 20.74 3.25 3.18
CA PHE A 149 20.80 4.64 2.70
C PHE A 149 20.92 4.70 1.17
N MET A 150 21.78 3.85 0.58
CA MET A 150 21.94 3.81 -0.88
C MET A 150 20.68 3.35 -1.59
N ASP A 151 20.00 2.33 -1.05
CA ASP A 151 18.75 1.81 -1.59
C ASP A 151 17.62 2.85 -1.48
N ALA A 152 17.53 3.55 -0.35
CA ALA A 152 16.58 4.64 -0.15
C ALA A 152 16.86 5.82 -1.12
N TYR A 153 18.11 6.19 -1.31
CA TYR A 153 18.53 7.20 -2.28
C TYR A 153 18.12 6.80 -3.70
N THR A 154 18.40 5.56 -4.09
CA THR A 154 18.02 5.03 -5.40
C THR A 154 16.51 5.10 -5.60
N PHE A 155 15.72 4.70 -4.59
CA PHE A 155 14.26 4.79 -4.64
C PHE A 155 13.78 6.23 -4.87
N ILE A 156 14.29 7.19 -4.07
CA ILE A 156 13.91 8.61 -4.18
C ILE A 156 14.31 9.17 -5.55
N LYS A 157 15.51 8.84 -6.03
CA LYS A 157 16.01 9.28 -7.32
C LYS A 157 15.13 8.78 -8.46
N THR A 158 14.79 7.49 -8.47
CA THR A 158 13.89 6.89 -9.48
C THR A 158 12.51 7.54 -9.42
N ALA A 159 11.91 7.67 -8.23
CA ALA A 159 10.61 8.30 -8.07
C ALA A 159 10.56 9.76 -8.55
N LYS A 160 11.69 10.49 -8.47
CA LYS A 160 11.77 11.89 -8.88
C LYS A 160 12.06 12.10 -10.37
N LEU A 161 12.77 11.16 -11.01
CA LEU A 161 13.23 11.30 -12.39
C LEU A 161 12.29 10.64 -13.41
N ASP A 162 11.63 9.57 -13.02
CA ASP A 162 10.87 8.73 -13.94
C ASP A 162 9.35 8.87 -13.75
N TYR A 163 8.92 9.58 -12.71
CA TYR A 163 7.52 9.80 -12.32
C TYR A 163 7.30 11.21 -11.76
#